data_5e8dbc9cfcaf7b472bedb12812d5c060
#
_entry.id   5e8dbc9cfcaf7b472bedb12812d5c060
#
_cell.length_a   1.000
_cell.length_b   1.000
_cell.length_c   1.000
_cell.angle_alpha   90.00
_cell.angle_beta   90.00
_cell.angle_gamma   90.00
#
_symmetry.space_group_name_H-M   'P 1'
#
loop_
_entity.id
_entity.type
_entity.pdbx_description
1 polymer ?
#
loop_
_entity_poly.entity_id
_entity_poly.type
_entity_poly.pdbx_seq_one_letter_code
_entity_poly.pdbx_strand_id
1 'polypeptide(L)'
;MRIGSPKEIKNHEYRVGLTPESAKELVMQGHEVWIETQAGAGIDANDDRYVAAGAKIVDGPDPIFAECEMVVKVKEPQSVERKKLREGQILYTYLHLAPDADQTKELLDSGVTAIAYETVTGPRGQLPLLKPMSQVAGRMSVQAGATALEKAHGGRGVLLGGVPGVMPGKVVVIGGGVVGFNAAQMAVGLGADVTILDRDPEVLEKVGTHFEARASTRFSNAANLYDAVTNADLVIGAVLIPGAAAPKLVTREMLKDMHKGAVLVDVAIDQGGCFETSRATTHAEPTYVIDDVVHYCVANMPGAVARTSTYALNNVTLPHALRIARMGWKDALAADPHLAEGLNVHRGEVTYEAVATELGYDYRPAAELLR
;
A
#
# COMPACT_ATOMS: atom_id res chain seq x y z
N MET A 1 24.66 -14.66 3.49
CA MET A 1 23.61 -14.20 4.41
C MET A 1 22.48 -15.21 4.43
N ARG A 2 21.93 -15.49 5.61
CA ARG A 2 20.70 -16.27 5.76
C ARG A 2 19.51 -15.32 5.80
N ILE A 3 18.54 -15.52 4.90
CA ILE A 3 17.39 -14.63 4.67
C ILE A 3 16.13 -15.43 4.91
N GLY A 4 15.23 -14.89 5.73
CA GLY A 4 13.98 -15.57 6.07
C GLY A 4 12.75 -14.78 5.67
N SER A 5 11.70 -15.49 5.22
CA SER A 5 10.37 -14.90 5.02
C SER A 5 9.35 -15.73 5.81
N PRO A 6 8.84 -15.20 6.93
CA PRO A 6 7.77 -15.84 7.68
C PRO A 6 6.44 -15.69 6.96
N LYS A 7 5.47 -16.50 7.34
CA LYS A 7 4.07 -16.33 6.95
C LYS A 7 3.51 -15.07 7.61
N GLU A 8 2.76 -14.29 6.84
CA GLU A 8 2.05 -13.13 7.38
C GLU A 8 0.90 -13.58 8.30
N ILE A 9 0.81 -12.94 9.46
CA ILE A 9 -0.17 -13.29 10.50
C ILE A 9 -1.19 -12.18 10.77
N LYS A 10 -1.03 -11.01 10.12
CA LYS A 10 -2.02 -9.94 10.21
C LYS A 10 -3.33 -10.39 9.57
N ASN A 11 -4.46 -9.99 10.17
CA ASN A 11 -5.77 -10.37 9.67
C ASN A 11 -5.96 -10.00 8.19
N HIS A 12 -6.42 -10.95 7.38
CA HIS A 12 -6.59 -10.81 5.93
C HIS A 12 -5.31 -10.39 5.17
N GLU A 13 -4.14 -10.75 5.67
CA GLU A 13 -2.89 -10.63 4.94
C GLU A 13 -2.50 -11.98 4.35
N TYR A 14 -2.54 -12.07 3.04
CA TYR A 14 -2.30 -13.30 2.26
C TYR A 14 -1.07 -13.18 1.35
N ARG A 15 -0.38 -12.04 1.37
CA ARG A 15 0.87 -11.82 0.63
C ARG A 15 2.02 -12.51 1.34
N VAL A 16 3.17 -12.56 0.69
CA VAL A 16 4.44 -13.10 1.25
C VAL A 16 5.61 -12.21 0.86
N GLY A 17 6.60 -12.09 1.73
CA GLY A 17 7.76 -11.22 1.54
C GLY A 17 8.64 -11.63 0.35
N LEU A 18 8.77 -12.94 0.09
CA LEU A 18 9.56 -13.49 -1.03
C LEU A 18 8.71 -14.46 -1.85
N THR A 19 8.68 -14.26 -3.18
CA THR A 19 8.14 -15.26 -4.11
C THR A 19 9.14 -16.39 -4.34
N PRO A 20 8.75 -17.55 -4.90
CA PRO A 20 9.69 -18.59 -5.28
C PRO A 20 10.77 -18.09 -6.25
N GLU A 21 10.41 -17.22 -7.17
CA GLU A 21 11.34 -16.60 -8.12
C GLU A 21 12.35 -15.69 -7.40
N SER A 22 11.90 -14.89 -6.44
CA SER A 22 12.78 -14.04 -5.60
C SER A 22 13.71 -14.88 -4.73
N ALA A 23 13.19 -15.97 -4.14
CA ALA A 23 14.00 -16.92 -3.38
C ALA A 23 15.10 -17.56 -4.27
N LYS A 24 14.77 -17.94 -5.49
CA LYS A 24 15.71 -18.48 -6.46
C LYS A 24 16.84 -17.51 -6.79
N GLU A 25 16.54 -16.25 -7.04
CA GLU A 25 17.55 -15.22 -7.33
C GLU A 25 18.51 -15.02 -6.15
N LEU A 26 18.02 -15.01 -4.91
CA LEU A 26 18.85 -14.94 -3.71
C LEU A 26 19.73 -16.18 -3.55
N VAL A 27 19.19 -17.39 -3.78
CA VAL A 27 19.95 -18.64 -3.72
C VAL A 27 21.03 -18.68 -4.81
N MET A 28 20.73 -18.24 -6.03
CA MET A 28 21.70 -18.18 -7.14
C MET A 28 22.87 -17.23 -6.84
N GLN A 29 22.68 -16.23 -6.00
CA GLN A 29 23.73 -15.33 -5.52
C GLN A 29 24.49 -15.84 -4.27
N GLY A 30 24.24 -17.10 -3.87
CA GLY A 30 24.94 -17.76 -2.78
C GLY A 30 24.39 -17.50 -1.38
N HIS A 31 23.16 -17.00 -1.30
CA HIS A 31 22.47 -16.79 -0.01
C HIS A 31 21.64 -18.02 0.37
N GLU A 32 21.46 -18.24 1.66
CA GLU A 32 20.57 -19.26 2.20
C GLU A 32 19.20 -18.64 2.45
N VAL A 33 18.15 -19.20 1.85
CA VAL A 33 16.78 -18.69 1.96
C VAL A 33 15.90 -19.65 2.74
N TRP A 34 15.27 -19.17 3.80
CA TRP A 34 14.34 -19.92 4.64
C TRP A 34 12.94 -19.37 4.51
N ILE A 35 11.98 -20.24 4.25
CA ILE A 35 10.57 -19.88 4.09
C ILE A 35 9.76 -20.67 5.11
N GLU A 36 8.90 -19.99 5.86
CA GLU A 36 7.95 -20.67 6.72
C GLU A 36 6.96 -21.48 5.90
N THR A 37 6.65 -22.70 6.34
CA THR A 37 5.67 -23.56 5.68
C THR A 37 4.36 -22.79 5.44
N GLN A 38 3.76 -22.96 4.27
CA GLN A 38 2.52 -22.29 3.85
C GLN A 38 2.60 -20.75 3.75
N ALA A 39 3.78 -20.14 3.83
CA ALA A 39 3.89 -18.66 3.70
C ALA A 39 3.39 -18.15 2.34
N GLY A 40 3.60 -18.93 1.28
CA GLY A 40 3.14 -18.58 -0.08
C GLY A 40 1.74 -19.09 -0.45
N ALA A 41 1.01 -19.72 0.46
CA ALA A 41 -0.30 -20.33 0.14
C ALA A 41 -1.31 -19.34 -0.43
N GLY A 42 -1.30 -18.09 0.07
CA GLY A 42 -2.21 -17.03 -0.41
C GLY A 42 -1.95 -16.52 -1.83
N ILE A 43 -0.85 -16.95 -2.46
CA ILE A 43 -0.48 -16.61 -3.84
C ILE A 43 -0.35 -17.85 -4.75
N ASP A 44 -0.85 -19.01 -4.33
CA ASP A 44 -0.72 -20.31 -5.00
C ASP A 44 0.74 -20.76 -5.15
N ALA A 45 1.62 -20.34 -4.24
CA ALA A 45 3.01 -20.81 -4.15
C ALA A 45 3.14 -21.74 -2.94
N ASN A 46 2.98 -23.05 -3.20
CA ASN A 46 3.17 -24.09 -2.17
C ASN A 46 4.66 -24.29 -1.84
N ASP A 47 4.93 -25.02 -0.77
CA ASP A 47 6.28 -25.26 -0.26
C ASP A 47 7.19 -25.94 -1.31
N ASP A 48 6.65 -26.83 -2.16
CA ASP A 48 7.43 -27.51 -3.21
C ASP A 48 8.02 -26.53 -4.23
N ARG A 49 7.32 -25.43 -4.53
CA ARG A 49 7.84 -24.39 -5.42
C ARG A 49 9.05 -23.67 -4.82
N TYR A 50 9.05 -23.44 -3.51
CA TYR A 50 10.19 -22.85 -2.81
C TYR A 50 11.36 -23.82 -2.70
N VAL A 51 11.08 -25.10 -2.44
CA VAL A 51 12.11 -26.15 -2.45
C VAL A 51 12.74 -26.26 -3.84
N ALA A 52 11.94 -26.24 -4.91
CA ALA A 52 12.44 -26.24 -6.29
C ALA A 52 13.26 -24.98 -6.62
N ALA A 53 13.02 -23.86 -5.94
CA ALA A 53 13.80 -22.63 -6.03
C ALA A 53 15.12 -22.70 -5.21
N GLY A 54 15.35 -23.77 -4.44
CA GLY A 54 16.51 -23.96 -3.58
C GLY A 54 16.39 -23.39 -2.17
N ALA A 55 15.19 -22.97 -1.77
CA ALA A 55 14.92 -22.51 -0.42
C ALA A 55 14.67 -23.67 0.53
N LYS A 56 14.95 -23.47 1.81
CA LYS A 56 14.63 -24.38 2.90
C LYS A 56 13.27 -24.03 3.50
N ILE A 57 12.38 -25.00 3.62
CA ILE A 57 11.15 -24.85 4.38
C ILE A 57 11.40 -25.10 5.86
N VAL A 58 10.84 -24.26 6.71
CA VAL A 58 10.89 -24.37 8.16
C VAL A 58 9.49 -24.40 8.76
N ASP A 59 9.35 -25.13 9.87
CA ASP A 59 8.08 -25.25 10.59
C ASP A 59 7.94 -24.09 11.60
N GLY A 60 7.01 -23.20 11.31
CA GLY A 60 6.75 -22.00 12.10
C GLY A 60 7.77 -20.87 11.92
N PRO A 61 7.50 -19.70 12.51
CA PRO A 61 8.32 -18.50 12.36
C PRO A 61 9.59 -18.51 13.23
N ASP A 62 9.63 -19.28 14.33
CA ASP A 62 10.71 -19.22 15.33
C ASP A 62 12.11 -19.45 14.76
N PRO A 63 12.36 -20.45 13.89
CA PRO A 63 13.67 -20.62 13.29
C PRO A 63 14.10 -19.41 12.43
N ILE A 64 13.16 -18.73 11.77
CA ILE A 64 13.43 -17.56 10.94
C ILE A 64 13.92 -16.41 11.82
N PHE A 65 13.17 -16.06 12.85
CA PHE A 65 13.53 -14.96 13.74
C PHE A 65 14.80 -15.26 14.55
N ALA A 66 15.01 -16.51 14.95
CA ALA A 66 16.18 -16.91 15.73
C ALA A 66 17.48 -16.88 14.91
N GLU A 67 17.44 -17.36 13.66
CA GLU A 67 18.67 -17.68 12.93
C GLU A 67 18.90 -16.83 11.68
N CYS A 68 17.86 -16.23 11.06
CA CYS A 68 18.07 -15.43 9.86
C CYS A 68 18.67 -14.06 10.20
N GLU A 69 19.62 -13.65 9.39
CA GLU A 69 20.26 -12.32 9.50
C GLU A 69 19.37 -11.23 8.95
N MET A 70 18.54 -11.54 7.92
CA MET A 70 17.56 -10.64 7.35
C MET A 70 16.19 -11.32 7.32
N VAL A 71 15.18 -10.64 7.86
CA VAL A 71 13.77 -11.03 7.79
C VAL A 71 13.07 -10.14 6.77
N VAL A 72 12.48 -10.75 5.75
CA VAL A 72 11.75 -10.06 4.68
C VAL A 72 10.27 -10.35 4.83
N LYS A 73 9.47 -9.30 5.02
CA LYS A 73 8.02 -9.37 5.20
C LYS A 73 7.30 -8.43 4.24
N VAL A 74 5.99 -8.47 4.25
CA VAL A 74 5.14 -7.47 3.57
C VAL A 74 4.64 -6.43 4.55
N LYS A 75 4.00 -6.87 5.64
CA LYS A 75 3.43 -5.96 6.65
C LYS A 75 4.31 -5.87 7.88
N GLU A 76 4.05 -4.83 8.64
CA GLU A 76 4.67 -4.59 9.92
C GLU A 76 4.58 -5.83 10.82
N PRO A 77 5.67 -6.16 11.54
CA PRO A 77 5.68 -7.31 12.44
C PRO A 77 4.67 -7.09 13.57
N GLN A 78 3.84 -8.11 13.81
CA GLN A 78 2.87 -8.08 14.91
C GLN A 78 3.59 -8.25 16.26
N SER A 79 2.94 -7.89 17.38
CA SER A 79 3.59 -7.90 18.72
C SER A 79 4.28 -9.23 19.06
N VAL A 80 3.68 -10.36 18.67
CA VAL A 80 4.29 -11.69 18.89
C VAL A 80 5.56 -11.93 18.06
N GLU A 81 5.68 -11.26 16.91
CA GLU A 81 6.86 -11.31 16.04
C GLU A 81 7.94 -10.33 16.52
N ARG A 82 7.54 -9.10 16.95
CA ARG A 82 8.47 -8.09 17.45
C ARG A 82 9.28 -8.57 18.64
N LYS A 83 8.68 -9.38 19.52
CA LYS A 83 9.35 -10.03 20.67
C LYS A 83 10.42 -11.05 20.29
N LYS A 84 10.47 -11.49 19.02
CA LYS A 84 11.45 -12.44 18.50
C LYS A 84 12.60 -11.75 17.76
N LEU A 85 12.45 -10.45 17.46
CA LEU A 85 13.51 -9.66 16.84
C LEU A 85 14.70 -9.48 17.80
N ARG A 86 15.89 -9.32 17.23
CA ARG A 86 17.13 -9.23 18.01
C ARG A 86 18.11 -8.21 17.42
N GLU A 87 19.02 -7.77 18.25
CA GLU A 87 20.11 -6.90 17.81
C GLU A 87 20.94 -7.54 16.67
N GLY A 88 21.34 -6.72 15.71
CA GLY A 88 22.07 -7.14 14.52
C GLY A 88 21.24 -7.79 13.43
N GLN A 89 19.97 -8.08 13.68
CA GLN A 89 19.04 -8.58 12.65
C GLN A 89 18.55 -7.44 11.78
N ILE A 90 18.37 -7.70 10.49
CA ILE A 90 17.77 -6.76 9.53
C ILE A 90 16.29 -7.14 9.38
N LEU A 91 15.40 -6.15 9.53
CA LEU A 91 13.99 -6.26 9.19
C LEU A 91 13.71 -5.39 7.97
N TYR A 92 13.26 -6.01 6.87
CA TYR A 92 12.99 -5.34 5.60
C TYR A 92 11.51 -5.55 5.21
N THR A 93 10.68 -4.53 5.37
CA THR A 93 9.21 -4.62 5.28
C THR A 93 8.56 -3.23 5.26
N TYR A 94 7.23 -3.13 5.09
CA TYR A 94 6.47 -1.94 5.50
C TYR A 94 6.40 -1.85 7.02
N LEU A 95 6.55 -0.66 7.57
CA LEU A 95 6.55 -0.42 9.01
C LEU A 95 5.42 0.50 9.47
N HIS A 96 5.25 1.66 8.83
CA HIS A 96 4.25 2.68 9.21
C HIS A 96 4.35 3.09 10.69
N LEU A 97 5.55 3.49 11.14
CA LEU A 97 5.86 3.67 12.56
C LEU A 97 5.19 4.89 13.22
N ALA A 98 5.03 6.00 12.49
CA ALA A 98 4.52 7.24 13.06
C ALA A 98 3.15 7.08 13.78
N PRO A 99 2.16 6.34 13.26
CA PRO A 99 0.89 6.13 13.96
C PRO A 99 0.91 5.00 15.00
N ASP A 100 2.01 4.27 15.18
CA ASP A 100 2.09 3.08 16.05
C ASP A 100 3.26 3.19 17.05
N ALA A 101 2.99 3.87 18.15
CA ALA A 101 3.97 4.10 19.21
C ALA A 101 4.45 2.79 19.88
N ASP A 102 3.56 1.81 20.04
CA ASP A 102 3.90 0.52 20.65
C ASP A 102 4.84 -0.28 19.75
N GLN A 103 4.56 -0.33 18.46
CA GLN A 103 5.44 -0.97 17.49
C GLN A 103 6.82 -0.29 17.47
N THR A 104 6.84 1.03 17.40
CA THR A 104 8.10 1.80 17.38
C THR A 104 8.93 1.49 18.62
N LYS A 105 8.31 1.53 19.80
CA LYS A 105 8.99 1.20 21.06
C LYS A 105 9.55 -0.22 21.07
N GLU A 106 8.75 -1.23 20.68
CA GLU A 106 9.19 -2.63 20.66
C GLU A 106 10.33 -2.86 19.66
N LEU A 107 10.34 -2.17 18.51
CA LEU A 107 11.46 -2.22 17.57
C LEU A 107 12.74 -1.58 18.13
N LEU A 108 12.63 -0.44 18.82
CA LEU A 108 13.75 0.19 19.49
C LEU A 108 14.33 -0.75 20.56
N ASP A 109 13.47 -1.32 21.40
CA ASP A 109 13.87 -2.24 22.48
C ASP A 109 14.57 -3.51 21.95
N SER A 110 14.23 -3.98 20.73
CA SER A 110 14.82 -5.16 20.13
C SER A 110 16.25 -4.96 19.58
N GLY A 111 16.66 -3.71 19.36
CA GLY A 111 17.94 -3.38 18.73
C GLY A 111 18.05 -3.75 17.24
N VAL A 112 16.94 -4.10 16.59
CA VAL A 112 16.90 -4.47 15.16
C VAL A 112 17.35 -3.31 14.26
N THR A 113 17.84 -3.64 13.06
CA THR A 113 18.03 -2.67 11.96
C THR A 113 16.82 -2.77 11.04
N ALA A 114 15.89 -1.80 11.15
CA ALA A 114 14.63 -1.83 10.43
C ALA A 114 14.66 -0.88 9.23
N ILE A 115 14.48 -1.46 8.03
CA ILE A 115 14.47 -0.77 6.74
C ILE A 115 13.03 -0.82 6.21
N ALA A 116 12.38 0.35 6.21
CA ALA A 116 10.99 0.50 5.80
C ALA A 116 10.87 0.68 4.28
N TYR A 117 9.96 -0.05 3.64
CA TYR A 117 9.70 0.08 2.22
C TYR A 117 9.14 1.46 1.86
N GLU A 118 8.21 1.98 2.67
CA GLU A 118 7.48 3.21 2.38
C GLU A 118 8.30 4.48 2.47
N THR A 119 9.48 4.43 3.07
CA THR A 119 10.36 5.60 3.20
C THR A 119 11.54 5.59 2.22
N VAL A 120 11.75 4.49 1.49
CA VAL A 120 12.72 4.46 0.38
C VAL A 120 12.26 5.42 -0.72
N THR A 121 13.14 6.36 -1.08
CA THR A 121 12.83 7.40 -2.08
C THR A 121 13.39 7.07 -3.46
N GLY A 122 13.09 7.91 -4.42
CA GLY A 122 13.69 7.95 -5.75
C GLY A 122 14.18 9.36 -6.08
N PRO A 123 14.90 9.55 -7.20
CA PRO A 123 15.62 10.82 -7.52
C PRO A 123 14.77 12.09 -7.54
N ARG A 124 13.45 11.98 -7.61
CA ARG A 124 12.51 13.10 -7.61
C ARG A 124 11.50 13.00 -6.47
N GLY A 125 11.87 12.39 -5.35
CA GLY A 125 11.00 12.21 -4.18
C GLY A 125 9.87 11.19 -4.38
N GLN A 126 9.93 10.37 -5.45
CA GLN A 126 8.98 9.26 -5.58
C GLN A 126 9.22 8.23 -4.48
N LEU A 127 8.20 7.41 -4.21
CA LEU A 127 8.27 6.29 -3.28
C LEU A 127 8.17 4.97 -4.07
N PRO A 128 9.29 4.49 -4.65
CA PRO A 128 9.28 3.39 -5.61
C PRO A 128 8.78 2.07 -5.03
N LEU A 129 8.99 1.82 -3.74
CA LEU A 129 8.55 0.57 -3.11
C LEU A 129 7.08 0.66 -2.63
N LEU A 130 6.53 1.87 -2.43
CA LEU A 130 5.12 2.07 -2.13
C LEU A 130 4.26 2.11 -3.41
N LYS A 131 4.82 2.59 -4.52
CA LYS A 131 4.10 2.79 -5.79
C LYS A 131 3.31 1.56 -6.26
N PRO A 132 3.82 0.31 -6.25
CA PRO A 132 3.05 -0.85 -6.68
C PRO A 132 1.77 -1.05 -5.89
N MET A 133 1.79 -0.83 -4.57
CA MET A 133 0.60 -0.96 -3.74
C MET A 133 -0.41 0.15 -4.03
N SER A 134 0.06 1.36 -4.30
CA SER A 134 -0.80 2.46 -4.77
C SER A 134 -1.44 2.16 -6.13
N GLN A 135 -0.73 1.50 -7.05
CA GLN A 135 -1.27 1.07 -8.33
C GLN A 135 -2.34 -0.01 -8.15
N VAL A 136 -2.08 -1.01 -7.31
CA VAL A 136 -3.07 -2.06 -7.00
C VAL A 136 -4.29 -1.47 -6.33
N ALA A 137 -4.13 -0.61 -5.32
CA ALA A 137 -5.24 0.01 -4.62
C ALA A 137 -6.11 0.85 -5.55
N GLY A 138 -5.50 1.65 -6.43
CA GLY A 138 -6.22 2.44 -7.43
C GLY A 138 -7.05 1.56 -8.38
N ARG A 139 -6.48 0.48 -8.89
CA ARG A 139 -7.20 -0.46 -9.77
C ARG A 139 -8.33 -1.18 -9.03
N MET A 140 -8.06 -1.61 -7.81
CA MET A 140 -9.02 -2.33 -6.99
C MET A 140 -10.18 -1.45 -6.54
N SER A 141 -9.97 -0.14 -6.37
CA SER A 141 -11.04 0.80 -5.98
C SER A 141 -12.22 0.78 -6.95
N VAL A 142 -11.95 0.64 -8.24
CA VAL A 142 -12.98 0.54 -9.27
C VAL A 142 -13.68 -0.82 -9.24
N GLN A 143 -12.93 -1.91 -9.04
CA GLN A 143 -13.51 -3.25 -8.90
C GLN A 143 -14.45 -3.32 -7.69
N ALA A 144 -13.99 -2.85 -6.53
CA ALA A 144 -14.79 -2.81 -5.31
C ALA A 144 -16.00 -1.86 -5.44
N GLY A 145 -15.79 -0.68 -6.04
CA GLY A 145 -16.84 0.29 -6.29
C GLY A 145 -17.93 -0.23 -7.24
N ALA A 146 -17.53 -0.93 -8.30
CA ALA A 146 -18.47 -1.56 -9.24
C ALA A 146 -19.35 -2.62 -8.54
N THR A 147 -18.73 -3.46 -7.70
CA THR A 147 -19.48 -4.45 -6.90
C THR A 147 -20.42 -3.77 -5.90
N ALA A 148 -19.95 -2.73 -5.22
CA ALA A 148 -20.78 -1.99 -4.25
C ALA A 148 -21.97 -1.25 -4.90
N LEU A 149 -21.91 -0.95 -6.21
CA LEU A 149 -23.04 -0.37 -6.97
C LEU A 149 -24.18 -1.36 -7.22
N GLU A 150 -23.95 -2.65 -7.04
CA GLU A 150 -24.97 -3.67 -7.22
C GLU A 150 -26.05 -3.58 -6.12
N LYS A 151 -27.29 -3.91 -6.46
CA LYS A 151 -28.42 -3.86 -5.51
C LYS A 151 -28.22 -4.73 -4.28
N ALA A 152 -27.62 -5.89 -4.43
CA ALA A 152 -27.35 -6.81 -3.32
C ALA A 152 -26.40 -6.23 -2.27
N HIS A 153 -25.59 -5.23 -2.65
CA HIS A 153 -24.62 -4.55 -1.78
C HIS A 153 -25.09 -3.16 -1.32
N GLY A 154 -26.37 -2.82 -1.53
CA GLY A 154 -26.95 -1.52 -1.14
C GLY A 154 -26.77 -0.42 -2.20
N GLY A 155 -26.12 -0.72 -3.31
CA GLY A 155 -25.88 0.21 -4.41
C GLY A 155 -27.13 0.56 -5.19
N ARG A 156 -27.02 1.57 -6.07
CA ARG A 156 -28.15 2.05 -6.87
C ARG A 156 -28.47 1.20 -8.12
N GLY A 157 -27.72 0.13 -8.38
CA GLY A 157 -27.94 -0.79 -9.50
C GLY A 157 -27.46 -0.24 -10.84
N VAL A 158 -26.28 0.39 -10.88
CA VAL A 158 -25.66 0.96 -12.08
C VAL A 158 -24.54 0.05 -12.55
N LEU A 159 -24.55 -0.29 -13.84
CA LEU A 159 -23.43 -0.94 -14.51
C LEU A 159 -22.50 0.15 -15.07
N LEU A 160 -21.24 0.16 -14.67
CA LEU A 160 -20.30 1.24 -15.01
C LEU A 160 -20.16 1.46 -16.52
N GLY A 161 -20.09 0.40 -17.31
CA GLY A 161 -19.96 0.51 -18.77
C GLY A 161 -21.27 0.81 -19.52
N GLY A 162 -22.42 0.83 -18.83
CA GLY A 162 -23.73 0.90 -19.50
C GLY A 162 -23.97 -0.28 -20.45
N VAL A 163 -24.95 -0.14 -21.31
CA VAL A 163 -25.21 -1.06 -22.46
C VAL A 163 -25.78 -0.24 -23.62
N PRO A 164 -25.83 -0.75 -24.86
CA PRO A 164 -26.44 -0.02 -25.97
C PRO A 164 -27.82 0.53 -25.61
N GLY A 165 -27.98 1.85 -25.71
CA GLY A 165 -29.20 2.56 -25.36
C GLY A 165 -29.31 3.00 -23.88
N VAL A 166 -28.33 2.63 -23.02
CA VAL A 166 -28.26 3.07 -21.62
C VAL A 166 -26.90 3.69 -21.36
N MET A 167 -26.89 4.89 -20.79
CA MET A 167 -25.66 5.63 -20.50
C MET A 167 -24.79 4.90 -19.49
N PRO A 168 -23.46 5.01 -19.59
CA PRO A 168 -22.53 4.48 -18.59
C PRO A 168 -22.68 5.19 -17.26
N GLY A 169 -22.20 4.54 -16.20
CA GLY A 169 -22.09 5.12 -14.86
C GLY A 169 -21.05 6.22 -14.81
N LYS A 170 -21.31 7.25 -14.00
CA LYS A 170 -20.41 8.38 -13.76
C LYS A 170 -19.43 8.07 -12.64
N VAL A 171 -18.16 8.06 -12.97
CA VAL A 171 -17.05 7.82 -12.01
C VAL A 171 -16.27 9.12 -11.80
N VAL A 172 -16.17 9.55 -10.57
CA VAL A 172 -15.37 10.71 -10.18
C VAL A 172 -14.17 10.25 -9.40
N VAL A 173 -12.97 10.65 -9.84
CA VAL A 173 -11.70 10.38 -9.17
C VAL A 173 -11.14 11.68 -8.60
N ILE A 174 -10.99 11.76 -7.29
CA ILE A 174 -10.43 12.92 -6.58
C ILE A 174 -8.95 12.66 -6.31
N GLY A 175 -8.08 13.36 -7.03
CA GLY A 175 -6.63 13.18 -7.04
C GLY A 175 -6.15 12.40 -8.26
N GLY A 176 -5.30 13.01 -9.10
CA GLY A 176 -4.71 12.41 -10.31
C GLY A 176 -3.34 11.76 -10.10
N GLY A 177 -2.91 11.56 -8.85
CA GLY A 177 -1.66 10.87 -8.48
C GLY A 177 -1.65 9.39 -8.89
N VAL A 178 -0.72 8.60 -8.33
CA VAL A 178 -0.56 7.18 -8.69
C VAL A 178 -1.85 6.39 -8.51
N VAL A 179 -2.52 6.54 -7.37
CA VAL A 179 -3.79 5.87 -7.06
C VAL A 179 -4.87 6.27 -8.06
N GLY A 180 -5.13 7.57 -8.18
CA GLY A 180 -6.22 8.07 -9.02
C GLY A 180 -6.00 7.84 -10.50
N PHE A 181 -4.76 7.94 -10.99
CA PHE A 181 -4.43 7.59 -12.37
C PHE A 181 -4.79 6.12 -12.68
N ASN A 182 -4.45 5.19 -11.78
CA ASN A 182 -4.76 3.78 -11.95
C ASN A 182 -6.26 3.48 -11.79
N ALA A 183 -6.95 4.19 -10.90
CA ALA A 183 -8.41 4.12 -10.80
C ALA A 183 -9.08 4.60 -12.10
N ALA A 184 -8.69 5.78 -12.59
CA ALA A 184 -9.21 6.31 -13.86
C ALA A 184 -8.96 5.36 -15.03
N GLN A 185 -7.76 4.75 -15.11
CA GLN A 185 -7.42 3.79 -16.15
C GLN A 185 -8.39 2.58 -16.18
N MET A 186 -8.74 2.07 -14.99
CA MET A 186 -9.68 0.94 -14.89
C MET A 186 -11.10 1.37 -15.21
N ALA A 187 -11.56 2.53 -14.71
CA ALA A 187 -12.90 3.03 -14.97
C ALA A 187 -13.11 3.32 -16.47
N VAL A 188 -12.14 3.96 -17.11
CA VAL A 188 -12.11 4.17 -18.58
C VAL A 188 -12.13 2.82 -19.33
N GLY A 189 -11.34 1.86 -18.86
CA GLY A 189 -11.29 0.51 -19.45
C GLY A 189 -12.60 -0.24 -19.36
N LEU A 190 -13.42 0.02 -18.35
CA LEU A 190 -14.78 -0.52 -18.21
C LEU A 190 -15.83 0.26 -19.02
N GLY A 191 -15.46 1.37 -19.67
CA GLY A 191 -16.37 2.19 -20.45
C GLY A 191 -17.22 3.18 -19.64
N ALA A 192 -16.82 3.49 -18.41
CA ALA A 192 -17.49 4.49 -17.58
C ALA A 192 -17.29 5.92 -18.10
N ASP A 193 -18.19 6.84 -17.73
CA ASP A 193 -18.01 8.27 -17.88
C ASP A 193 -17.15 8.80 -16.73
N VAL A 194 -15.87 9.13 -17.02
CA VAL A 194 -14.85 9.39 -16.01
C VAL A 194 -14.50 10.87 -15.95
N THR A 195 -14.56 11.45 -14.74
CA THR A 195 -14.03 12.79 -14.43
C THR A 195 -12.95 12.69 -13.35
N ILE A 196 -11.79 13.31 -13.61
CA ILE A 196 -10.66 13.35 -12.68
C ILE A 196 -10.47 14.79 -12.19
N LEU A 197 -10.40 14.97 -10.86
CA LEU A 197 -10.14 16.25 -10.23
C LEU A 197 -8.76 16.26 -9.59
N ASP A 198 -7.99 17.32 -9.83
CA ASP A 198 -6.74 17.60 -9.14
C ASP A 198 -6.54 19.10 -8.96
N ARG A 199 -5.69 19.52 -8.02
CA ARG A 199 -5.28 20.92 -7.82
C ARG A 199 -4.04 21.29 -8.61
N ASP A 200 -3.27 20.30 -9.05
CA ASP A 200 -2.04 20.50 -9.79
C ASP A 200 -2.32 20.50 -11.30
N PRO A 201 -2.10 21.64 -11.99
CA PRO A 201 -2.28 21.71 -13.43
C PRO A 201 -1.38 20.76 -14.22
N GLU A 202 -0.16 20.47 -13.74
CA GLU A 202 0.77 19.52 -14.41
C GLU A 202 0.22 18.09 -14.34
N VAL A 203 -0.39 17.73 -13.20
CA VAL A 203 -1.09 16.43 -13.05
C VAL A 203 -2.27 16.37 -13.99
N LEU A 204 -3.10 17.43 -14.07
CA LEU A 204 -4.25 17.50 -14.98
C LEU A 204 -3.83 17.40 -16.44
N GLU A 205 -2.75 18.08 -16.85
CA GLU A 205 -2.20 18.01 -18.20
C GLU A 205 -1.74 16.59 -18.54
N LYS A 206 -0.96 15.96 -17.66
CA LYS A 206 -0.48 14.60 -17.82
C LYS A 206 -1.65 13.59 -17.95
N VAL A 207 -2.64 13.71 -17.09
CA VAL A 207 -3.83 12.85 -17.10
C VAL A 207 -4.65 13.10 -18.36
N GLY A 208 -4.90 14.36 -18.71
CA GLY A 208 -5.62 14.75 -19.91
C GLY A 208 -4.96 14.23 -21.19
N THR A 209 -3.65 14.39 -21.30
CA THR A 209 -2.87 13.88 -22.43
C THR A 209 -2.95 12.34 -22.54
N HIS A 210 -2.91 11.63 -21.39
CA HIS A 210 -2.94 10.17 -21.39
C HIS A 210 -4.29 9.59 -21.77
N PHE A 211 -5.37 10.16 -21.22
CA PHE A 211 -6.72 9.63 -21.46
C PHE A 211 -7.40 10.24 -22.69
N GLU A 212 -6.91 11.39 -23.17
CA GLU A 212 -7.50 12.11 -24.29
C GLU A 212 -9.01 12.38 -24.05
N ALA A 213 -9.85 12.17 -25.04
CA ALA A 213 -11.31 12.35 -24.92
C ALA A 213 -12.03 11.26 -24.11
N ARG A 214 -11.30 10.25 -23.59
CA ARG A 214 -11.88 9.13 -22.85
C ARG A 214 -12.13 9.44 -21.36
N ALA A 215 -11.58 10.52 -20.85
CA ALA A 215 -11.85 11.03 -19.50
C ALA A 215 -11.79 12.56 -19.52
N SER A 216 -12.60 13.18 -18.68
CA SER A 216 -12.59 14.62 -18.46
C SER A 216 -11.69 14.97 -17.28
N THR A 217 -11.05 16.14 -17.33
CA THR A 217 -10.27 16.69 -16.23
C THR A 217 -10.90 17.98 -15.73
N ARG A 218 -10.91 18.19 -14.41
CA ARG A 218 -11.43 19.43 -13.79
C ARG A 218 -10.49 19.87 -12.67
N PHE A 219 -10.30 21.19 -12.55
CA PHE A 219 -9.56 21.75 -11.40
C PHE A 219 -10.37 21.55 -10.11
N SER A 220 -9.75 21.02 -9.07
CA SER A 220 -10.39 20.69 -7.80
C SER A 220 -10.55 21.93 -6.92
N ASN A 221 -11.61 22.70 -7.17
CA ASN A 221 -12.13 23.74 -6.28
C ASN A 221 -13.46 23.29 -5.68
N ALA A 222 -13.98 24.04 -4.71
CA ALA A 222 -15.20 23.67 -3.98
C ALA A 222 -16.41 23.48 -4.91
N ALA A 223 -16.62 24.36 -5.89
CA ALA A 223 -17.76 24.28 -6.80
C ALA A 223 -17.67 23.09 -7.75
N ASN A 224 -16.50 22.88 -8.36
CA ASN A 224 -16.27 21.74 -9.26
C ASN A 224 -16.35 20.40 -8.54
N LEU A 225 -15.84 20.37 -7.30
CA LEU A 225 -15.89 19.17 -6.46
C LEU A 225 -17.33 18.81 -6.08
N TYR A 226 -18.10 19.81 -5.60
CA TYR A 226 -19.50 19.64 -5.26
C TYR A 226 -20.32 19.13 -6.46
N ASP A 227 -20.22 19.81 -7.60
CA ASP A 227 -20.95 19.42 -8.81
C ASP A 227 -20.57 17.99 -9.28
N ALA A 228 -19.28 17.64 -9.29
CA ALA A 228 -18.85 16.34 -9.70
C ALA A 228 -19.34 15.23 -8.75
N VAL A 229 -19.17 15.41 -7.44
CA VAL A 229 -19.48 14.41 -6.41
C VAL A 229 -21.00 14.15 -6.34
N THR A 230 -21.82 15.20 -6.32
CA THR A 230 -23.28 15.06 -6.19
C THR A 230 -23.94 14.40 -7.41
N ASN A 231 -23.31 14.47 -8.58
CA ASN A 231 -23.80 13.84 -9.81
C ASN A 231 -23.16 12.47 -10.11
N ALA A 232 -22.28 11.98 -9.25
CA ALA A 232 -21.57 10.71 -9.46
C ALA A 232 -22.38 9.48 -9.03
N ASP A 233 -22.11 8.35 -9.70
CA ASP A 233 -22.52 7.03 -9.23
C ASP A 233 -21.44 6.42 -8.32
N LEU A 234 -20.17 6.65 -8.66
CA LEU A 234 -19.00 6.18 -7.91
C LEU A 234 -18.01 7.33 -7.74
N VAL A 235 -17.61 7.61 -6.50
CA VAL A 235 -16.55 8.56 -6.16
C VAL A 235 -15.37 7.80 -5.57
N ILE A 236 -14.17 8.03 -6.09
CA ILE A 236 -12.93 7.42 -5.59
C ILE A 236 -12.05 8.53 -4.99
N GLY A 237 -11.83 8.45 -3.69
CA GLY A 237 -10.90 9.31 -2.95
C GLY A 237 -9.48 8.80 -3.07
N ALA A 238 -8.63 9.52 -3.80
CA ALA A 238 -7.27 9.12 -4.15
C ALA A 238 -6.23 10.20 -3.80
N VAL A 239 -6.52 11.05 -2.82
CA VAL A 239 -5.61 12.11 -2.36
C VAL A 239 -4.71 11.58 -1.27
N LEU A 240 -3.40 11.65 -1.51
CA LEU A 240 -2.36 11.28 -0.55
C LEU A 240 -1.45 12.48 -0.35
N ILE A 241 -1.28 12.90 0.91
CA ILE A 241 -0.29 13.90 1.30
C ILE A 241 0.81 13.18 2.08
N PRO A 242 2.03 13.08 1.56
CA PRO A 242 3.12 12.41 2.29
C PRO A 242 3.34 13.02 3.68
N GLY A 243 3.30 12.18 4.72
CA GLY A 243 3.56 12.61 6.10
C GLY A 243 2.44 13.43 6.76
N ALA A 244 1.26 13.57 6.15
CA ALA A 244 0.13 14.31 6.71
C ALA A 244 -1.19 13.57 6.55
N ALA A 245 -2.18 13.94 7.36
CA ALA A 245 -3.55 13.45 7.22
C ALA A 245 -4.17 13.94 5.90
N ALA A 246 -4.97 13.10 5.26
CA ALA A 246 -5.72 13.49 4.07
C ALA A 246 -6.75 14.60 4.39
N PRO A 247 -6.88 15.62 3.53
CA PRO A 247 -7.91 16.66 3.72
C PRO A 247 -9.31 16.08 3.53
N LYS A 248 -10.28 16.53 4.31
CA LYS A 248 -11.69 16.12 4.17
C LYS A 248 -12.34 16.87 3.01
N LEU A 249 -12.38 16.27 1.85
CA LEU A 249 -12.83 16.86 0.60
C LEU A 249 -14.32 16.66 0.33
N VAL A 250 -14.86 15.49 0.66
CA VAL A 250 -16.30 15.21 0.57
C VAL A 250 -16.90 15.34 1.97
N THR A 251 -17.78 16.32 2.13
CA THR A 251 -18.43 16.60 3.42
C THR A 251 -19.69 15.78 3.58
N ARG A 252 -20.16 15.61 4.82
CA ARG A 252 -21.43 14.92 5.10
C ARG A 252 -22.63 15.63 4.46
N GLU A 253 -22.55 16.97 4.31
CA GLU A 253 -23.63 17.73 3.67
C GLU A 253 -23.77 17.35 2.19
N MET A 254 -22.68 17.13 1.49
CA MET A 254 -22.71 16.68 0.08
C MET A 254 -23.42 15.34 -0.11
N LEU A 255 -23.38 14.45 0.88
CA LEU A 255 -24.04 13.13 0.79
C LEU A 255 -25.55 13.26 0.60
N LYS A 256 -26.16 14.30 1.18
CA LYS A 256 -27.62 14.52 1.07
C LYS A 256 -28.07 14.83 -0.36
N ASP A 257 -27.16 15.39 -1.15
CA ASP A 257 -27.40 15.76 -2.55
C ASP A 257 -26.92 14.70 -3.54
N MET A 258 -26.22 13.66 -3.05
CA MET A 258 -25.81 12.51 -3.87
C MET A 258 -26.99 11.58 -4.20
N HIS A 259 -26.85 10.82 -5.25
CA HIS A 259 -27.83 9.80 -5.58
C HIS A 259 -27.89 8.71 -4.49
N LYS A 260 -29.09 8.30 -4.09
CA LYS A 260 -29.28 7.17 -3.18
C LYS A 260 -28.64 5.89 -3.75
N GLY A 261 -27.83 5.23 -2.94
CA GLY A 261 -27.04 4.06 -3.34
C GLY A 261 -25.83 4.39 -4.21
N ALA A 262 -25.44 5.67 -4.35
CA ALA A 262 -24.11 6.02 -4.84
C ALA A 262 -23.02 5.47 -3.93
N VAL A 263 -21.82 5.29 -4.46
CA VAL A 263 -20.72 4.64 -3.76
C VAL A 263 -19.54 5.58 -3.58
N LEU A 264 -19.01 5.66 -2.36
CA LEU A 264 -17.75 6.30 -2.01
C LEU A 264 -16.69 5.24 -1.70
N VAL A 265 -15.59 5.22 -2.45
CA VAL A 265 -14.42 4.38 -2.14
C VAL A 265 -13.28 5.28 -1.67
N ASP A 266 -12.89 5.15 -0.41
CA ASP A 266 -11.81 5.95 0.16
C ASP A 266 -10.50 5.14 0.19
N VAL A 267 -9.64 5.38 -0.79
CA VAL A 267 -8.33 4.73 -0.86
C VAL A 267 -7.32 5.39 0.10
N ALA A 268 -7.59 6.63 0.51
CA ALA A 268 -6.76 7.37 1.46
C ALA A 268 -7.04 7.00 2.93
N ILE A 269 -7.83 5.96 3.18
CA ILE A 269 -8.30 5.58 4.53
C ILE A 269 -7.16 5.33 5.52
N ASP A 270 -6.03 4.77 5.07
CA ASP A 270 -4.84 4.54 5.91
C ASP A 270 -4.23 5.86 6.45
N GLN A 271 -4.58 7.00 5.86
CA GLN A 271 -4.21 8.35 6.31
C GLN A 271 -5.41 9.12 6.87
N GLY A 272 -6.39 8.42 7.42
CA GLY A 272 -7.61 9.00 8.01
C GLY A 272 -8.74 9.26 7.01
N GLY A 273 -8.52 9.00 5.73
CA GLY A 273 -9.52 9.16 4.66
C GLY A 273 -9.75 10.60 4.23
N CYS A 274 -10.17 10.80 2.99
CA CYS A 274 -10.45 12.11 2.41
C CYS A 274 -11.96 12.46 2.39
N PHE A 275 -12.83 11.64 2.96
CA PHE A 275 -14.23 11.96 3.19
C PHE A 275 -14.49 12.18 4.67
N GLU A 276 -15.35 13.15 5.01
CA GLU A 276 -15.69 13.47 6.40
C GLU A 276 -16.30 12.26 7.11
N THR A 277 -17.08 11.45 6.40
CA THR A 277 -17.78 10.28 6.90
C THR A 277 -16.97 8.98 6.82
N SER A 278 -15.72 9.04 6.37
CA SER A 278 -14.85 7.86 6.28
C SER A 278 -14.47 7.31 7.65
N ARG A 279 -14.63 6.01 7.79
CA ARG A 279 -14.07 5.20 8.89
C ARG A 279 -13.51 3.91 8.33
N ALA A 280 -12.37 3.46 8.85
CA ALA A 280 -11.72 2.24 8.40
C ALA A 280 -12.65 1.02 8.55
N THR A 281 -12.67 0.18 7.52
CA THR A 281 -13.34 -1.10 7.46
C THR A 281 -12.35 -2.23 7.17
N THR A 282 -12.83 -3.46 7.19
CA THR A 282 -12.01 -4.65 6.92
C THR A 282 -12.55 -5.41 5.70
N HIS A 283 -11.78 -6.35 5.18
CA HIS A 283 -12.25 -7.22 4.10
C HIS A 283 -13.43 -8.13 4.52
N ALA A 284 -13.62 -8.39 5.80
CA ALA A 284 -14.75 -9.17 6.32
C ALA A 284 -16.07 -8.37 6.28
N GLU A 285 -15.98 -7.07 6.62
CA GLU A 285 -17.11 -6.14 6.61
C GLU A 285 -16.69 -4.88 5.84
N PRO A 286 -16.69 -4.92 4.49
CA PRO A 286 -16.03 -3.92 3.68
C PRO A 286 -16.81 -2.61 3.53
N THR A 287 -18.13 -2.63 3.75
CA THR A 287 -19.01 -1.49 3.46
C THR A 287 -19.89 -1.10 4.63
N TYR A 288 -20.31 0.14 4.64
CA TYR A 288 -21.39 0.66 5.49
C TYR A 288 -22.15 1.76 4.75
N VAL A 289 -23.32 2.14 5.25
CA VAL A 289 -24.16 3.14 4.62
C VAL A 289 -24.34 4.34 5.57
N ILE A 290 -24.17 5.56 5.05
CA ILE A 290 -24.50 6.81 5.72
C ILE A 290 -25.29 7.68 4.74
N ASP A 291 -26.41 8.23 5.18
CA ASP A 291 -27.29 9.13 4.42
C ASP A 291 -27.62 8.54 3.01
N ASP A 292 -27.97 7.27 2.96
CA ASP A 292 -28.26 6.46 1.74
C ASP A 292 -27.07 6.31 0.76
N VAL A 293 -25.83 6.64 1.14
CA VAL A 293 -24.61 6.48 0.35
C VAL A 293 -23.76 5.34 0.91
N VAL A 294 -23.34 4.42 0.04
CA VAL A 294 -22.50 3.27 0.39
C VAL A 294 -21.04 3.71 0.49
N HIS A 295 -20.39 3.35 1.58
CA HIS A 295 -18.96 3.63 1.81
C HIS A 295 -18.16 2.32 1.78
N TYR A 296 -17.08 2.29 1.00
CA TYR A 296 -16.06 1.25 1.01
C TYR A 296 -14.73 1.89 1.45
N CYS A 297 -14.29 1.59 2.66
CA CYS A 297 -13.12 2.22 3.28
C CYS A 297 -12.17 1.16 3.86
N VAL A 298 -11.93 0.08 3.12
CA VAL A 298 -11.10 -1.03 3.60
C VAL A 298 -9.64 -0.61 3.68
N ALA A 299 -9.09 -0.66 4.88
CA ALA A 299 -7.65 -0.53 5.09
C ALA A 299 -6.93 -1.74 4.47
N ASN A 300 -5.76 -1.50 3.87
CA ASN A 300 -4.98 -2.56 3.22
C ASN A 300 -5.70 -3.22 2.01
N MET A 301 -6.35 -2.43 1.16
CA MET A 301 -7.00 -2.93 -0.07
C MET A 301 -6.13 -3.90 -0.88
N PRO A 302 -4.80 -3.68 -1.08
CA PRO A 302 -3.96 -4.60 -1.84
C PRO A 302 -3.87 -6.02 -1.27
N GLY A 303 -4.14 -6.21 0.03
CA GLY A 303 -4.16 -7.54 0.67
C GLY A 303 -5.20 -8.49 0.07
N ALA A 304 -6.34 -7.98 -0.40
CA ALA A 304 -7.40 -8.79 -1.00
C ALA A 304 -6.99 -9.44 -2.34
N VAL A 305 -6.03 -8.88 -3.04
CA VAL A 305 -5.51 -9.41 -4.32
C VAL A 305 -4.04 -9.81 -4.16
N ALA A 306 -3.81 -10.67 -3.17
CA ALA A 306 -2.49 -11.03 -2.66
C ALA A 306 -1.52 -11.50 -3.74
N ARG A 307 -1.98 -12.30 -4.71
CA ARG A 307 -1.14 -12.78 -5.81
C ARG A 307 -0.58 -11.63 -6.64
N THR A 308 -1.44 -10.74 -7.13
CA THR A 308 -1.02 -9.56 -7.91
C THR A 308 -0.11 -8.65 -7.08
N SER A 309 -0.49 -8.38 -5.84
CA SER A 309 0.23 -7.48 -4.94
C SER A 309 1.60 -8.00 -4.57
N THR A 310 1.75 -9.30 -4.29
CA THR A 310 3.04 -9.92 -3.95
C THR A 310 4.03 -9.81 -5.10
N TYR A 311 3.63 -10.21 -6.31
CA TYR A 311 4.51 -10.12 -7.48
C TYR A 311 4.88 -8.67 -7.81
N ALA A 312 3.91 -7.75 -7.76
CA ALA A 312 4.18 -6.33 -7.98
C ALA A 312 5.15 -5.75 -6.96
N LEU A 313 5.04 -6.14 -5.68
CA LEU A 313 5.94 -5.70 -4.62
C LEU A 313 7.33 -6.33 -4.79
N ASN A 314 7.43 -7.64 -4.98
CA ASN A 314 8.71 -8.34 -5.12
C ASN A 314 9.54 -7.81 -6.30
N ASN A 315 8.92 -7.39 -7.40
CA ASN A 315 9.60 -6.80 -8.55
C ASN A 315 10.42 -5.54 -8.19
N VAL A 316 10.01 -4.80 -7.17
CA VAL A 316 10.67 -3.57 -6.73
C VAL A 316 11.51 -3.75 -5.46
N THR A 317 11.16 -4.69 -4.58
CA THR A 317 11.88 -4.93 -3.32
C THR A 317 13.09 -5.84 -3.50
N LEU A 318 13.01 -6.84 -4.41
CA LEU A 318 14.08 -7.81 -4.64
C LEU A 318 15.43 -7.17 -5.00
N PRO A 319 15.54 -6.18 -5.89
CA PRO A 319 16.83 -5.56 -6.20
C PRO A 319 17.55 -4.98 -4.98
N HIS A 320 16.78 -4.40 -4.05
CA HIS A 320 17.31 -3.87 -2.79
C HIS A 320 17.67 -5.00 -1.81
N ALA A 321 16.82 -6.03 -1.69
CA ALA A 321 17.13 -7.21 -0.89
C ALA A 321 18.44 -7.89 -1.32
N LEU A 322 18.65 -8.07 -2.63
CA LEU A 322 19.88 -8.61 -3.20
C LEU A 322 21.09 -7.71 -2.89
N ARG A 323 20.95 -6.38 -2.98
CA ARG A 323 22.02 -5.43 -2.63
C ARG A 323 22.38 -5.53 -1.15
N ILE A 324 21.39 -5.52 -0.26
CA ILE A 324 21.58 -5.65 1.19
C ILE A 324 22.22 -7.00 1.53
N ALA A 325 21.76 -8.08 0.92
CA ALA A 325 22.27 -9.42 1.15
C ALA A 325 23.75 -9.56 0.73
N ARG A 326 24.12 -8.95 -0.39
CA ARG A 326 25.49 -9.00 -0.95
C ARG A 326 26.49 -8.12 -0.21
N MET A 327 26.10 -6.90 0.14
CA MET A 327 27.00 -5.88 0.68
C MET A 327 26.93 -5.75 2.22
N GLY A 328 25.89 -6.28 2.85
CA GLY A 328 25.49 -5.89 4.18
C GLY A 328 24.68 -4.58 4.16
N TRP A 329 23.86 -4.36 5.19
CA TRP A 329 22.95 -3.21 5.22
C TRP A 329 23.71 -1.87 5.19
N LYS A 330 24.83 -1.74 5.95
CA LYS A 330 25.57 -0.48 6.07
C LYS A 330 26.13 -0.03 4.71
N ASP A 331 26.85 -0.89 4.02
CA ASP A 331 27.47 -0.55 2.73
C ASP A 331 26.42 -0.39 1.64
N ALA A 332 25.34 -1.17 1.69
CA ALA A 332 24.23 -1.05 0.74
C ALA A 332 23.53 0.31 0.83
N LEU A 333 23.30 0.78 2.05
CA LEU A 333 22.66 2.09 2.32
C LEU A 333 23.66 3.24 2.02
N ALA A 334 24.92 3.10 2.41
CA ALA A 334 25.95 4.10 2.12
C ALA A 334 26.14 4.33 0.61
N ALA A 335 25.99 3.28 -0.20
CA ALA A 335 26.10 3.34 -1.67
C ALA A 335 24.85 3.89 -2.38
N ASP A 336 23.72 4.03 -1.66
CA ASP A 336 22.44 4.46 -2.25
C ASP A 336 21.70 5.38 -1.28
N PRO A 337 21.81 6.71 -1.45
CA PRO A 337 21.17 7.67 -0.56
C PRO A 337 19.62 7.54 -0.53
N HIS A 338 19.03 7.02 -1.59
CA HIS A 338 17.60 6.80 -1.66
C HIS A 338 17.17 5.57 -0.84
N LEU A 339 17.96 4.51 -0.86
CA LEU A 339 17.75 3.34 -0.01
C LEU A 339 18.04 3.68 1.47
N ALA A 340 18.97 4.59 1.73
CA ALA A 340 19.29 5.05 3.10
C ALA A 340 18.09 5.69 3.80
N GLU A 341 17.20 6.38 3.07
CA GLU A 341 15.93 6.90 3.60
C GLU A 341 15.01 5.80 4.12
N GLY A 342 15.25 4.56 3.71
CA GLY A 342 14.55 3.38 4.25
C GLY A 342 14.90 3.05 5.70
N LEU A 343 16.05 3.48 6.21
CA LEU A 343 16.46 3.18 7.59
C LEU A 343 15.60 3.98 8.57
N ASN A 344 14.75 3.28 9.32
CA ASN A 344 13.84 3.93 10.28
C ASN A 344 14.24 3.69 11.75
N VAL A 345 14.84 2.52 12.04
CA VAL A 345 15.32 2.17 13.38
C VAL A 345 16.66 1.45 13.26
N HIS A 346 17.59 1.78 14.14
CA HIS A 346 18.85 1.06 14.28
C HIS A 346 19.33 1.08 15.73
N ARG A 347 19.53 -0.10 16.32
CA ARG A 347 20.11 -0.29 17.68
C ARG A 347 19.50 0.64 18.75
N GLY A 348 18.18 0.73 18.79
CA GLY A 348 17.45 1.53 19.78
C GLY A 348 17.34 3.01 19.44
N GLU A 349 17.76 3.44 18.25
CA GLU A 349 17.68 4.83 17.79
C GLU A 349 16.68 4.99 16.65
N VAL A 350 15.92 6.09 16.66
CA VAL A 350 15.04 6.47 15.54
C VAL A 350 15.86 7.23 14.50
N THR A 351 15.84 6.73 13.28
CA THR A 351 16.64 7.26 12.16
C THR A 351 15.82 7.89 11.05
N TYR A 352 14.51 8.05 11.25
CA TYR A 352 13.61 8.73 10.34
C TYR A 352 12.92 9.91 11.05
N GLU A 353 13.16 11.13 10.55
CA GLU A 353 12.79 12.38 11.23
C GLU A 353 11.30 12.50 11.53
N ALA A 354 10.43 12.11 10.57
CA ALA A 354 8.99 12.21 10.75
C ALA A 354 8.48 11.32 11.90
N VAL A 355 9.06 10.13 12.10
CA VAL A 355 8.73 9.23 13.21
C VAL A 355 9.21 9.82 14.54
N ALA A 356 10.44 10.35 14.57
CA ALA A 356 11.00 10.98 15.78
C ALA A 356 10.14 12.17 16.21
N THR A 357 9.77 13.03 15.27
CA THR A 357 8.94 14.22 15.52
C THR A 357 7.55 13.85 16.02
N GLU A 358 6.88 12.89 15.39
CA GLU A 358 5.50 12.50 15.73
C GLU A 358 5.41 11.85 17.10
N LEU A 359 6.40 11.00 17.44
CA LEU A 359 6.40 10.22 18.68
C LEU A 359 7.26 10.81 19.80
N GLY A 360 7.95 11.93 19.56
CA GLY A 360 8.76 12.62 20.57
C GLY A 360 10.08 11.90 20.93
N TYR A 361 10.65 11.16 19.98
CA TYR A 361 11.98 10.54 20.15
C TYR A 361 13.10 11.47 19.67
N ASP A 362 14.30 11.24 20.16
CA ASP A 362 15.51 11.85 19.60
C ASP A 362 15.74 11.31 18.16
N TYR A 363 16.03 12.23 17.24
CA TYR A 363 16.34 11.89 15.85
C TYR A 363 17.84 11.74 15.62
N ARG A 364 18.25 10.63 15.06
CA ARG A 364 19.62 10.40 14.60
C ARG A 364 19.66 10.19 13.09
N PRO A 365 20.18 11.13 12.31
CA PRO A 365 20.24 10.98 10.85
C PRO A 365 20.96 9.71 10.41
N ALA A 366 20.37 8.95 9.49
CA ALA A 366 20.96 7.72 8.94
C ALA A 366 22.38 7.96 8.41
N ALA A 367 22.64 9.14 7.81
CA ALA A 367 23.94 9.52 7.29
C ALA A 367 25.08 9.51 8.33
N GLU A 368 24.79 9.67 9.63
CA GLU A 368 25.79 9.57 10.70
C GLU A 368 26.21 8.13 11.00
N LEU A 369 25.30 7.18 10.79
CA LEU A 369 25.53 5.74 11.00
C LEU A 369 26.25 5.09 9.80
N LEU A 370 26.14 5.70 8.63
CA LEU A 370 26.67 5.17 7.37
C LEU A 370 28.12 5.62 7.07
N ARG A 371 28.67 6.51 7.89
CA ARG A 371 30.08 6.96 7.80
C ARG A 371 31.08 5.93 8.29
#